data_f1170d16d2816a352f95403e6684a0b6
#
_entry.id   f1170d16d2816a352f95403e6684a0b6
#
_cell.length_a   1.000
_cell.length_b   1.000
_cell.length_c   1.000
_cell.angle_alpha   90.00
_cell.angle_beta   90.00
_cell.angle_gamma   90.00
#
_symmetry.space_group_name_H-M   'P 1'
#
loop_
_entity.id
_entity.type
_entity.pdbx_description
1 polymer ?
#
loop_
_entity_poly.entity_id
_entity_poly.type
_entity_poly.pdbx_seq_one_letter_code
_entity_poly.pdbx_strand_id
1 'polypeptide(L)'
;YDETFTHNLLSKAKVTCNLTQGKPRFVVDGNYNTSVLPDTKAGKAVFTFQFKKPTTFNVLSVQEDIRKGQRVEAFTLEVKNQHGTWQKVTEGTTIGHKRLLKFPNETASEVRLTISEMRAVPAISEIGLYQLKE
;
A
#
# COMPACT_ATOMS: atom_id res chain seq x y z
N TYR A 1 20.61 0.18 -6.10
CA TYR A 1 19.17 0.48 -6.23
C TYR A 1 18.31 -0.59 -5.58
N ASP A 2 18.49 -1.83 -5.97
CA ASP A 2 17.69 -2.92 -5.45
C ASP A 2 17.93 -3.16 -3.97
N GLU A 3 19.14 -2.92 -3.50
CA GLU A 3 19.49 -3.08 -2.09
C GLU A 3 18.68 -2.16 -1.20
N THR A 4 18.31 -0.98 -1.71
CA THR A 4 17.57 0.01 -0.96
C THR A 4 16.15 -0.44 -0.66
N PHE A 5 15.58 -1.28 -1.54
CA PHE A 5 14.20 -1.73 -1.45
C PHE A 5 14.07 -3.22 -1.14
N THR A 6 15.12 -3.83 -0.59
CA THR A 6 15.09 -5.27 -0.32
C THR A 6 14.28 -5.63 0.92
N HIS A 7 14.06 -4.68 1.83
CA HIS A 7 13.37 -4.94 3.08
C HIS A 7 12.07 -4.14 3.16
N ASN A 8 10.97 -4.79 2.77
CA ASN A 8 9.64 -4.21 2.91
C ASN A 8 9.23 -4.23 4.38
N LEU A 9 9.11 -3.06 4.99
CA LEU A 9 8.74 -2.94 6.39
C LEU A 9 7.36 -3.52 6.68
N LEU A 10 6.46 -3.52 5.68
CA LEU A 10 5.12 -4.08 5.83
C LEU A 10 5.10 -5.59 5.92
N SER A 11 6.18 -6.27 5.60
CA SER A 11 6.23 -7.74 5.67
C SER A 11 5.95 -8.26 7.09
N LYS A 12 6.20 -7.45 8.12
CA LYS A 12 5.95 -7.80 9.52
C LYS A 12 4.70 -7.16 10.09
N ALA A 13 3.99 -6.38 9.29
CA ALA A 13 2.77 -5.71 9.74
C ALA A 13 1.55 -6.62 9.61
N LYS A 14 0.54 -6.35 10.42
CA LYS A 14 -0.75 -7.00 10.25
C LYS A 14 -1.51 -6.26 9.15
N VAL A 15 -1.96 -6.98 8.14
CA VAL A 15 -2.66 -6.40 6.99
C VAL A 15 -4.14 -6.76 7.08
N THR A 16 -5.00 -5.77 6.92
CA THR A 16 -6.45 -5.97 6.83
C THR A 16 -6.99 -5.28 5.60
N CYS A 17 -7.90 -5.96 4.91
CA CYS A 17 -8.59 -5.44 3.73
C CYS A 17 -9.77 -6.35 3.44
N ASN A 18 -10.88 -5.77 2.99
CA ASN A 18 -12.01 -6.56 2.51
C ASN A 18 -11.69 -7.01 1.09
N LEU A 19 -11.63 -8.32 0.88
CA LEU A 19 -11.24 -8.90 -0.41
C LEU A 19 -12.35 -9.80 -0.95
N THR A 20 -12.50 -9.82 -2.28
CA THR A 20 -13.33 -10.80 -2.96
C THR A 20 -12.49 -11.97 -3.41
N GLN A 21 -11.17 -11.81 -3.53
CA GLN A 21 -10.26 -12.88 -3.94
C GLN A 21 -8.87 -12.63 -3.35
N GLY A 22 -8.22 -13.69 -2.89
CA GLY A 22 -6.87 -13.63 -2.33
C GLY A 22 -6.89 -13.47 -0.83
N LYS A 23 -5.70 -13.30 -0.26
CA LYS A 23 -5.51 -13.10 1.19
C LYS A 23 -4.77 -11.78 1.41
N PRO A 24 -5.06 -11.05 2.50
CA PRO A 24 -4.39 -9.76 2.74
C PRO A 24 -2.85 -9.85 2.69
N ARG A 25 -2.27 -10.94 3.18
CA ARG A 25 -0.81 -11.12 3.17
C ARG A 25 -0.20 -11.16 1.78
N PHE A 26 -0.99 -11.42 0.73
CA PHE A 26 -0.46 -11.48 -0.63
C PHE A 26 0.15 -10.15 -1.08
N VAL A 27 -0.31 -9.03 -0.56
CA VAL A 27 0.23 -7.72 -0.98
C VAL A 27 1.57 -7.39 -0.33
N VAL A 28 2.01 -8.19 0.66
CA VAL A 28 3.29 -7.96 1.34
C VAL A 28 4.18 -9.21 1.36
N ASP A 29 3.87 -10.22 0.54
CA ASP A 29 4.61 -11.49 0.54
C ASP A 29 5.85 -11.50 -0.36
N GLY A 30 6.10 -10.43 -1.11
CA GLY A 30 7.24 -10.36 -2.01
C GLY A 30 7.09 -11.18 -3.28
N ASN A 31 5.93 -11.78 -3.49
CA ASN A 31 5.66 -12.61 -4.66
C ASN A 31 4.81 -11.82 -5.65
N TYR A 32 5.41 -11.35 -6.74
CA TYR A 32 4.72 -10.53 -7.72
C TYR A 32 3.71 -11.31 -8.57
N ASN A 33 3.69 -12.64 -8.44
CA ASN A 33 2.72 -13.47 -9.15
C ASN A 33 1.42 -13.66 -8.37
N THR A 34 1.39 -13.28 -7.10
CA THR A 34 0.15 -13.27 -6.31
C THR A 34 -0.46 -11.88 -6.35
N SER A 35 -1.78 -11.83 -6.33
CA SER A 35 -2.50 -10.56 -6.27
C SER A 35 -3.82 -10.75 -5.54
N VAL A 36 -4.43 -9.63 -5.14
CA VAL A 36 -5.72 -9.64 -4.47
C VAL A 36 -6.70 -8.77 -5.24
N LEU A 37 -7.98 -9.13 -5.16
CA LEU A 37 -9.07 -8.31 -5.68
C LEU A 37 -9.84 -7.75 -4.49
N PRO A 38 -9.71 -6.45 -4.20
CA PRO A 38 -10.43 -5.85 -3.08
C PRO A 38 -11.93 -5.78 -3.36
N ASP A 39 -12.71 -5.78 -2.28
CA ASP A 39 -14.15 -5.55 -2.36
C ASP A 39 -14.35 -4.03 -2.49
N THR A 40 -14.91 -3.60 -3.63
CA THR A 40 -15.07 -2.19 -3.94
C THR A 40 -16.53 -1.73 -3.88
N LYS A 41 -17.39 -2.46 -3.19
CA LYS A 41 -18.82 -2.11 -3.07
C LYS A 41 -19.04 -0.72 -2.48
N ALA A 42 -18.14 -0.28 -1.61
CA ALA A 42 -18.23 1.06 -1.00
C ALA A 42 -17.67 2.16 -1.90
N GLY A 43 -17.27 1.84 -3.14
CA GLY A 43 -16.69 2.80 -4.07
C GLY A 43 -15.21 3.07 -3.87
N LYS A 44 -14.57 2.34 -2.97
CA LYS A 44 -13.15 2.48 -2.67
C LYS A 44 -12.62 1.18 -2.10
N ALA A 45 -11.27 1.04 -2.08
CA ALA A 45 -10.60 -0.08 -1.46
C ALA A 45 -9.63 0.45 -0.40
N VAL A 46 -9.63 -0.15 0.79
CA VAL A 46 -8.80 0.31 1.90
C VAL A 46 -7.95 -0.83 2.41
N PHE A 47 -6.63 -0.62 2.41
CA PHE A 47 -5.66 -1.54 3.01
C PHE A 47 -5.13 -0.90 4.28
N THR A 48 -5.30 -1.57 5.42
CA THR A 48 -4.82 -1.07 6.70
C THR A 48 -3.69 -1.96 7.19
N PHE A 49 -2.60 -1.33 7.64
CA PHE A 49 -1.41 -2.01 8.10
C PHE A 49 -1.13 -1.59 9.54
N GLN A 50 -0.88 -2.57 10.40
CA GLN A 50 -0.59 -2.30 11.80
C GLN A 50 0.75 -2.93 12.17
N PHE A 51 1.70 -2.09 12.60
CA PHE A 51 2.98 -2.52 13.13
C PHE A 51 2.86 -2.81 14.63
N LYS A 52 3.74 -3.65 15.15
CA LYS A 52 3.77 -3.93 16.59
C LYS A 52 4.24 -2.72 17.40
N LYS A 53 5.04 -1.85 16.78
CA LYS A 53 5.56 -0.64 17.41
C LYS A 53 5.76 0.43 16.32
N PRO A 54 5.91 1.71 16.71
CA PRO A 54 6.12 2.77 15.71
C PRO A 54 7.30 2.46 14.80
N THR A 55 7.09 2.65 13.50
CA THR A 55 8.07 2.35 12.46
C THR A 55 8.23 3.59 11.60
N THR A 56 9.47 3.88 11.19
CA THR A 56 9.80 5.04 10.36
C THR A 56 10.00 4.62 8.91
N PHE A 57 9.43 5.37 7.99
CA PHE A 57 9.52 5.09 6.56
C PHE A 57 9.40 6.39 5.76
N ASN A 58 9.87 6.38 4.51
CA ASN A 58 9.82 7.55 3.62
C ASN A 58 9.60 7.20 2.15
N VAL A 59 9.29 5.95 1.84
CA VAL A 59 8.98 5.51 0.47
C VAL A 59 7.80 4.56 0.49
N LEU A 60 6.84 4.81 -0.41
CA LEU A 60 5.73 3.89 -0.68
C LEU A 60 5.95 3.25 -2.05
N SER A 61 5.77 1.95 -2.13
CA SER A 61 5.76 1.20 -3.38
C SER A 61 4.42 0.50 -3.53
N VAL A 62 3.78 0.66 -4.70
CA VAL A 62 2.52 -0.02 -5.00
C VAL A 62 2.62 -0.61 -6.39
N GLN A 63 2.14 -1.84 -6.54
CA GLN A 63 2.14 -2.53 -7.83
C GLN A 63 0.77 -3.12 -8.13
N GLU A 64 0.28 -2.90 -9.35
CA GLU A 64 -0.89 -3.59 -9.87
C GLU A 64 -0.42 -4.79 -10.69
N ASP A 65 -1.24 -5.83 -10.73
CA ASP A 65 -1.02 -6.95 -11.65
C ASP A 65 -1.45 -6.51 -13.04
N ILE A 66 -0.49 -6.06 -13.85
CA ILE A 66 -0.78 -5.47 -15.16
C ILE A 66 -1.36 -6.48 -16.16
N ARG A 67 -1.26 -7.78 -15.87
CA ARG A 67 -1.92 -8.80 -16.70
C ARG A 67 -3.43 -8.63 -16.69
N LYS A 68 -3.95 -7.96 -15.64
CA LYS A 68 -5.38 -7.67 -15.49
C LYS A 68 -5.74 -6.26 -15.94
N GLY A 69 -4.74 -5.49 -16.38
CA GLY A 69 -4.94 -4.12 -16.83
C GLY A 69 -4.74 -3.09 -15.72
N GLN A 70 -4.39 -1.88 -16.12
CA GLN A 70 -4.22 -0.77 -15.18
C GLN A 70 -5.60 -0.19 -14.86
N ARG A 71 -5.99 -0.23 -13.58
CA ARG A 71 -7.35 0.14 -13.16
C ARG A 71 -7.41 1.20 -12.09
N VAL A 72 -6.32 1.39 -11.33
CA VAL A 72 -6.31 2.42 -10.27
C VAL A 72 -6.15 3.80 -10.91
N GLU A 73 -6.99 4.75 -10.47
CA GLU A 73 -6.95 6.12 -10.97
C GLU A 73 -6.58 7.14 -9.90
N ALA A 74 -6.77 6.83 -8.63
CA ALA A 74 -6.32 7.68 -7.53
C ALA A 74 -6.17 6.88 -6.25
N PHE A 75 -5.12 7.17 -5.49
CA PHE A 75 -4.90 6.54 -4.19
C PHE A 75 -4.23 7.52 -3.23
N THR A 76 -4.38 7.26 -1.92
CA THR A 76 -3.86 8.10 -0.86
C THR A 76 -3.23 7.24 0.22
N LEU A 77 -2.07 7.67 0.73
CA LEU A 77 -1.42 7.03 1.88
C LEU A 77 -1.62 7.92 3.09
N GLU A 78 -2.08 7.31 4.18
CA GLU A 78 -2.31 8.01 5.44
C GLU A 78 -1.66 7.27 6.60
N VAL A 79 -1.29 8.03 7.63
CA VAL A 79 -0.80 7.47 8.88
C VAL A 79 -1.68 7.95 10.02
N LYS A 80 -1.80 7.13 11.07
CA LYS A 80 -2.55 7.51 12.25
C LYS A 80 -1.60 8.18 13.24
N ASN A 81 -1.91 9.42 13.60
CA ASN A 81 -1.05 10.18 14.51
C ASN A 81 -1.30 9.79 15.97
N GLN A 82 -0.56 10.42 16.89
CA GLN A 82 -0.64 10.14 18.34
C GLN A 82 -2.03 10.41 18.92
N HIS A 83 -2.82 11.26 18.27
CA HIS A 83 -4.16 11.62 18.73
C HIS A 83 -5.24 10.72 18.14
N GLY A 84 -4.84 9.70 17.35
CA GLY A 84 -5.79 8.78 16.74
C GLY A 84 -6.45 9.31 15.48
N THR A 85 -5.90 10.37 14.90
CA THR A 85 -6.42 10.99 13.68
C THR A 85 -5.58 10.57 12.48
N TRP A 86 -6.26 10.24 11.38
CA TRP A 86 -5.58 9.90 10.12
C TRP A 86 -5.11 11.15 9.42
N GLN A 87 -3.84 11.17 9.01
CA GLN A 87 -3.23 12.29 8.30
C GLN A 87 -2.69 11.80 6.96
N LYS A 88 -2.95 12.56 5.90
CA LYS A 88 -2.44 12.25 4.57
C LYS A 88 -0.93 12.48 4.52
N VAL A 89 -0.21 11.50 4.01
CA VAL A 89 1.24 11.57 3.81
C VAL A 89 1.57 11.86 2.35
N THR A 90 0.92 11.16 1.44
CA THR A 90 1.13 11.34 0.00
C THR A 90 -0.06 10.80 -0.76
N GLU A 91 -0.12 11.11 -2.04
CA GLU A 91 -1.18 10.62 -2.92
C GLU A 91 -0.64 10.47 -4.33
N GLY A 92 -1.32 9.65 -5.13
CA GLY A 92 -0.96 9.44 -6.52
C GLY A 92 -2.19 9.18 -7.36
N THR A 93 -2.02 9.24 -8.67
CA THR A 93 -3.15 9.05 -9.59
C THR A 93 -3.20 7.64 -10.15
N THR A 94 -2.11 7.16 -10.74
CA THR A 94 -2.08 5.83 -11.33
C THR A 94 -0.94 5.02 -10.72
N ILE A 95 -1.09 3.71 -10.72
CA ILE A 95 -0.05 2.81 -10.24
C ILE A 95 0.73 2.24 -11.42
N GLY A 96 0.04 1.72 -12.43
CA GLY A 96 0.68 0.99 -13.50
C GLY A 96 1.37 -0.26 -12.97
N HIS A 97 2.47 -0.66 -13.63
CA HIS A 97 3.21 -1.83 -13.17
C HIS A 97 3.78 -1.61 -11.77
N LYS A 98 4.36 -0.44 -11.53
CA LYS A 98 4.95 -0.11 -10.22
C LYS A 98 5.01 1.40 -10.05
N ARG A 99 4.57 1.87 -8.90
CA ARG A 99 4.67 3.29 -8.54
C ARG A 99 5.47 3.43 -7.25
N LEU A 100 6.49 4.30 -7.28
CA LEU A 100 7.28 4.65 -6.10
C LEU A 100 7.04 6.11 -5.78
N LEU A 101 6.73 6.40 -4.51
CA LEU A 101 6.55 7.76 -4.03
C LEU A 101 7.45 7.99 -2.83
N LYS A 102 8.23 9.08 -2.87
CA LYS A 102 9.07 9.50 -1.77
C LYS A 102 8.39 10.63 -1.01
N PHE A 103 8.59 10.65 0.29
CA PHE A 103 8.03 11.70 1.16
C PHE A 103 8.93 11.87 2.38
N PRO A 104 8.79 12.97 3.16
CA PRO A 104 9.58 13.12 4.38
C PRO A 104 9.33 11.98 5.36
N ASN A 105 10.32 11.65 6.18
CA ASN A 105 10.18 10.57 7.17
C ASN A 105 8.90 10.71 7.96
N GLU A 106 8.16 9.59 8.04
CA GLU A 106 6.96 9.46 8.87
C GLU A 106 7.17 8.30 9.84
N THR A 107 6.72 8.46 11.06
CA THR A 107 6.78 7.40 12.06
C THR A 107 5.38 7.15 12.58
N ALA A 108 4.92 5.90 12.48
CA ALA A 108 3.58 5.53 12.91
C ALA A 108 3.48 4.03 13.16
N SER A 109 2.49 3.63 13.95
CA SER A 109 2.16 2.23 14.18
C SER A 109 1.05 1.74 13.25
N GLU A 110 0.25 2.66 12.71
CA GLU A 110 -0.84 2.31 11.81
C GLU A 110 -0.77 3.15 10.55
N VAL A 111 -0.96 2.49 9.40
CA VAL A 111 -0.87 3.10 8.08
C VAL A 111 -2.06 2.61 7.27
N ARG A 112 -2.57 3.46 6.39
CA ARG A 112 -3.71 3.12 5.56
C ARG A 112 -3.46 3.57 4.12
N LEU A 113 -3.65 2.64 3.18
CA LEU A 113 -3.64 2.96 1.75
C LEU A 113 -5.07 2.85 1.24
N THR A 114 -5.60 3.96 0.73
CA THR A 114 -6.95 4.00 0.19
C THR A 114 -6.89 4.22 -1.31
N ILE A 115 -7.49 3.30 -2.07
CA ILE A 115 -7.70 3.47 -3.50
C ILE A 115 -9.07 4.11 -3.63
N SER A 116 -9.09 5.40 -3.98
CA SER A 116 -10.30 6.22 -3.96
C SER A 116 -10.99 6.33 -5.31
N GLU A 117 -10.27 6.10 -6.41
CA GLU A 117 -10.84 6.11 -7.74
C GLU A 117 -10.25 5.00 -8.58
N MET A 118 -11.11 4.30 -9.32
CA MET A 118 -10.71 3.17 -10.15
C MET A 118 -11.73 2.98 -11.25
N ARG A 119 -11.27 2.53 -12.43
CA ARG A 119 -12.19 2.28 -13.57
C ARG A 119 -12.82 0.90 -13.50
N ALA A 120 -12.24 -0.01 -12.71
CA ALA A 120 -12.73 -1.36 -12.49
C ALA A 120 -12.04 -1.89 -11.23
N VAL A 121 -12.43 -3.06 -10.75
CA VAL A 121 -11.78 -3.66 -9.57
C VAL A 121 -10.30 -3.91 -9.91
N PRO A 122 -9.36 -3.28 -9.20
CA PRO A 122 -7.94 -3.46 -9.49
C PRO A 122 -7.42 -4.77 -8.90
N ALA A 123 -6.40 -5.34 -9.53
CA ALA A 123 -5.66 -6.47 -8.95
C ALA A 123 -4.36 -5.90 -8.38
N ILE A 124 -4.20 -5.97 -7.07
CA ILE A 124 -3.03 -5.41 -6.38
C ILE A 124 -2.07 -6.56 -6.05
N SER A 125 -0.84 -6.46 -6.54
CA SER A 125 0.14 -7.53 -6.34
C SER A 125 1.10 -7.25 -5.18
N GLU A 126 1.45 -5.99 -4.94
CA GLU A 126 2.39 -5.68 -3.86
C GLU A 126 2.20 -4.27 -3.33
N ILE A 127 2.35 -4.11 -2.01
CA ILE A 127 2.39 -2.82 -1.34
C ILE A 127 3.59 -2.86 -0.41
N GLY A 128 4.44 -1.83 -0.47
CA GLY A 128 5.62 -1.78 0.36
C GLY A 128 5.87 -0.42 0.96
N LEU A 129 6.46 -0.41 2.15
CA LEU A 129 6.99 0.78 2.80
C LEU A 129 8.45 0.53 3.10
N TYR A 130 9.27 1.53 2.81
CA TYR A 130 10.72 1.44 2.95
C TYR A 130 11.27 2.70 3.59
N GLN A 131 12.43 2.58 4.18
CA GLN A 131 13.19 3.74 4.65
C GLN A 131 14.47 3.82 3.87
N LEU A 132 14.60 4.90 3.08
CA LEU A 132 15.83 5.26 2.40
C LEU A 132 16.67 6.11 3.31
N LYS A 133 17.94 5.79 3.45
CA LYS A 133 18.90 6.66 4.11
C LYS A 133 19.34 7.73 3.12
N GLU A 134 19.39 8.94 3.58
CA GLU A 134 19.91 10.06 2.79
C GLU A 134 21.38 10.25 3.00
#